data_1628210eff2a611197b75ec2d7f64970
#
_entry.id   1628210eff2a611197b75ec2d7f64970
#
_cell.length_a   1.000
_cell.length_b   1.000
_cell.length_c   1.000
_cell.angle_alpha   90.00
_cell.angle_beta   90.00
_cell.angle_gamma   90.00
#
_symmetry.space_group_name_H-M   'P 1'
#
loop_
_entity.id
_entity.type
_entity.pdbx_description
1 polymer ?
#
loop_
_entity_poly.entity_id
_entity_poly.type
_entity_poly.pdbx_seq_one_letter_code
_entity_poly.pdbx_strand_id
1 'polypeptide(L)'
;MSDFGIPPKGEEIQAVINQRLRQTMTEDGAKVTIDWRGEPRHLYVISMPVDMLYFNPDTHRIRAQRTLDPERNKAIDEDPWGQAAQEYLHDLLRQRPSNPDQTDPDYTALMDELDDVGQREPGIVSPHGILVDGNTRAAALMDLGVQNIRVGVLPEDTTRKDINSVELSLQLRKDRRRDYSYINRLIAIDEELGRGRSEGDVAKDFNIKLQTLQRDRWVYKLILDAIERSKTDVGASLRLVDFEQHQEKLRELHRDYTKLATTDSDAAKRLMHSRLALVLLDYPKTTLRLAESDFHTRYLETRLPEELKPKLTAAPPVTVPGIPGVMLPSPSSDAAATEALTNQLLRAKAVSIDGANSTPEQVAQATATMKQARETFDVAVKLAGQNAELKKRQTAVPERLTDAADYVVQCANEFAEARAKRALDEEAFDDALIVLRDSLESLGRQAGRAFPTPGDGVAWLLDAVRSR
;
A
#
# COMPACT_ATOMS: atom_id res chain seq x y z
N MET A 1 2.00 -19.86 -11.66
CA MET A 1 3.12 -20.34 -10.81
C MET A 1 3.80 -21.48 -11.50
N SER A 2 5.07 -21.33 -11.80
CA SER A 2 5.87 -22.41 -12.38
C SER A 2 6.04 -23.52 -11.35
N ASP A 3 5.82 -24.76 -11.72
CA ASP A 3 6.16 -25.90 -10.87
C ASP A 3 7.67 -26.17 -11.06
N PHE A 4 8.49 -25.66 -10.15
CA PHE A 4 9.95 -25.72 -10.30
C PHE A 4 10.56 -27.10 -10.04
N GLY A 5 9.75 -28.11 -9.76
CA GLY A 5 10.22 -29.47 -9.52
C GLY A 5 11.12 -29.64 -8.29
N ILE A 6 11.76 -30.77 -8.19
CA ILE A 6 12.74 -31.12 -7.14
C ILE A 6 14.09 -30.51 -7.53
N PRO A 7 14.87 -29.93 -6.60
CA PRO A 7 16.24 -29.49 -6.88
C PRO A 7 17.14 -30.61 -7.40
N PRO A 8 18.13 -30.33 -8.24
CA PRO A 8 18.98 -31.37 -8.88
C PRO A 8 19.66 -32.33 -7.89
N LYS A 9 20.03 -31.83 -6.68
CA LYS A 9 20.59 -32.66 -5.60
C LYS A 9 19.55 -33.09 -4.56
N GLY A 10 18.26 -32.95 -4.85
CA GLY A 10 17.18 -33.14 -3.87
C GLY A 10 17.13 -34.55 -3.28
N GLU A 11 17.40 -35.60 -4.06
CA GLU A 11 17.45 -36.99 -3.57
C GLU A 11 18.67 -37.24 -2.67
N GLU A 12 19.84 -36.68 -3.00
CA GLU A 12 21.05 -36.76 -2.17
C GLU A 12 20.84 -36.03 -0.84
N ILE A 13 20.25 -34.85 -0.89
CA ILE A 13 19.92 -34.05 0.29
C ILE A 13 18.90 -34.77 1.16
N GLN A 14 17.90 -35.40 0.57
CA GLN A 14 16.89 -36.19 1.29
C GLN A 14 17.55 -37.37 2.04
N ALA A 15 18.50 -38.04 1.45
CA ALA A 15 19.23 -39.12 2.08
C ALA A 15 20.00 -38.61 3.33
N VAL A 16 20.67 -37.47 3.23
CA VAL A 16 21.38 -36.82 4.36
C VAL A 16 20.39 -36.40 5.45
N ILE A 17 19.28 -35.76 5.06
CA ILE A 17 18.22 -35.34 5.99
C ILE A 17 17.67 -36.55 6.75
N ASN A 18 17.34 -37.63 6.06
CA ASN A 18 16.79 -38.84 6.65
C ASN A 18 17.79 -39.51 7.62
N GLN A 19 19.07 -39.50 7.28
CA GLN A 19 20.11 -40.01 8.18
C GLN A 19 20.17 -39.20 9.47
N ARG A 20 20.20 -37.86 9.38
CA ARG A 20 20.26 -36.97 10.56
C ARG A 20 18.97 -36.99 11.39
N LEU A 21 17.80 -37.10 10.74
CA LEU A 21 16.53 -37.27 11.44
C LEU A 21 16.50 -38.53 12.28
N ARG A 22 16.96 -39.67 11.78
CA ARG A 22 17.02 -40.95 12.53
C ARG A 22 17.91 -40.79 13.78
N GLN A 23 19.05 -40.14 13.63
CA GLN A 23 19.94 -39.85 14.74
C GLN A 23 19.27 -38.95 15.79
N THR A 24 18.70 -37.84 15.38
CA THR A 24 18.01 -36.86 16.25
C THR A 24 16.78 -37.47 16.95
N MET A 25 16.03 -38.34 16.26
CA MET A 25 14.90 -39.06 16.85
C MET A 25 15.33 -40.03 17.94
N THR A 26 16.47 -40.67 17.78
CA THR A 26 17.01 -41.60 18.78
C THR A 26 17.47 -40.88 20.05
N GLU A 27 17.95 -39.64 19.90
CA GLU A 27 18.44 -38.77 20.98
C GLU A 27 17.37 -37.91 21.63
N ASP A 28 16.09 -38.03 21.20
CA ASP A 28 14.96 -37.12 21.53
C ASP A 28 15.34 -35.66 21.43
N GLY A 29 15.91 -35.32 20.28
CA GLY A 29 16.47 -33.99 19.99
C GLY A 29 15.44 -32.87 19.95
N ALA A 30 15.94 -31.64 19.80
CA ALA A 30 15.12 -30.42 19.75
C ALA A 30 14.02 -30.48 18.70
N LYS A 31 12.86 -29.89 19.04
CA LYS A 31 11.69 -29.81 18.14
C LYS A 31 11.24 -28.37 17.97
N VAL A 32 10.73 -28.05 16.80
CA VAL A 32 10.02 -26.80 16.49
C VAL A 32 8.58 -27.10 16.12
N THR A 33 7.66 -26.27 16.58
CA THR A 33 6.23 -26.44 16.30
C THR A 33 5.79 -25.47 15.21
N ILE A 34 5.17 -26.02 14.16
CA ILE A 34 4.57 -25.25 13.07
C ILE A 34 3.06 -25.54 12.97
N ASP A 35 2.33 -24.69 12.24
CA ASP A 35 1.00 -25.03 11.75
C ASP A 35 1.16 -25.86 10.46
N TRP A 36 0.67 -27.09 10.49
CA TRP A 36 0.71 -28.00 9.36
C TRP A 36 -0.69 -28.42 8.96
N ARG A 37 -1.17 -27.90 7.83
CA ARG A 37 -2.51 -28.19 7.31
C ARG A 37 -3.62 -27.88 8.33
N GLY A 38 -3.45 -26.83 9.13
CA GLY A 38 -4.41 -26.37 10.15
C GLY A 38 -4.25 -26.98 11.54
N GLU A 39 -3.24 -27.85 11.75
CA GLU A 39 -2.97 -28.48 13.04
C GLU A 39 -1.53 -28.23 13.50
N PRO A 40 -1.27 -28.06 14.83
CA PRO A 40 0.07 -27.95 15.35
C PRO A 40 0.87 -29.24 15.12
N ARG A 41 2.04 -29.12 14.49
CA ARG A 41 2.95 -30.24 14.26
C ARG A 41 4.34 -29.95 14.79
N HIS A 42 4.91 -30.93 15.50
CA HIS A 42 6.27 -30.88 16.02
C HIS A 42 7.24 -31.49 15.01
N LEU A 43 8.20 -30.70 14.56
CA LEU A 43 9.24 -31.12 13.63
C LEU A 43 10.56 -31.27 14.39
N TYR A 44 11.29 -32.36 14.15
CA TYR A 44 12.64 -32.51 14.66
C TYR A 44 13.59 -31.53 13.99
N VAL A 45 14.47 -30.91 14.79
CA VAL A 45 15.48 -29.96 14.33
C VAL A 45 16.80 -30.68 14.12
N ILE A 46 17.32 -30.60 12.91
CA ILE A 46 18.63 -31.13 12.53
C ILE A 46 19.58 -30.00 12.15
N SER A 47 20.89 -30.26 12.17
CA SER A 47 21.90 -29.38 11.62
C SER A 47 22.20 -29.77 10.19
N MET A 48 22.19 -28.85 9.23
CA MET A 48 22.47 -29.11 7.79
C MET A 48 23.58 -28.18 7.32
N PRO A 49 24.47 -28.64 6.41
CA PRO A 49 25.36 -27.73 5.70
C PRO A 49 24.53 -26.69 4.93
N VAL A 50 24.85 -25.41 5.11
CA VAL A 50 24.07 -24.33 4.54
C VAL A 50 24.19 -24.30 3.01
N ASP A 51 25.32 -24.70 2.46
CA ASP A 51 25.63 -24.80 1.03
C ASP A 51 24.95 -25.98 0.31
N MET A 52 24.35 -26.91 1.07
CA MET A 52 23.53 -27.98 0.51
C MET A 52 22.07 -27.58 0.32
N LEU A 53 21.64 -26.45 0.91
CA LEU A 53 20.25 -26.03 0.89
C LEU A 53 20.00 -24.99 -0.22
N TYR A 54 18.78 -24.99 -0.73
CA TYR A 54 18.35 -24.07 -1.78
C TYR A 54 17.43 -23.00 -1.22
N PHE A 55 17.65 -21.75 -1.60
CA PHE A 55 16.69 -20.68 -1.36
C PHE A 55 15.39 -20.95 -2.10
N ASN A 56 14.26 -20.66 -1.45
CA ASN A 56 12.95 -20.78 -2.07
C ASN A 56 12.74 -19.67 -3.12
N PRO A 57 12.64 -20.00 -4.42
CA PRO A 57 12.43 -19.00 -5.47
C PRO A 57 11.07 -18.31 -5.39
N ASP A 58 10.09 -18.91 -4.69
CA ASP A 58 8.74 -18.36 -4.52
C ASP A 58 8.54 -17.65 -3.19
N THR A 59 9.60 -17.42 -2.42
CA THR A 59 9.44 -16.71 -1.14
C THR A 59 8.81 -15.35 -1.35
N HIS A 60 7.69 -15.10 -0.62
CA HIS A 60 6.95 -13.83 -0.70
C HIS A 60 7.76 -12.63 -0.26
N ARG A 61 8.84 -12.85 0.49
CA ARG A 61 9.69 -11.79 1.04
C ARG A 61 10.36 -10.94 -0.03
N ILE A 62 10.72 -11.54 -1.17
CA ILE A 62 11.48 -10.89 -2.26
C ILE A 62 10.71 -10.86 -3.57
N ARG A 63 9.44 -11.20 -3.55
CA ARG A 63 8.63 -11.39 -4.76
C ARG A 63 8.58 -10.13 -5.65
N ALA A 64 8.38 -8.96 -5.05
CA ALA A 64 8.39 -7.69 -5.76
C ALA A 64 9.79 -7.35 -6.29
N GLN A 65 10.83 -7.64 -5.50
CA GLN A 65 12.22 -7.31 -5.82
C GLN A 65 12.77 -8.15 -6.97
N ARG A 66 12.26 -9.36 -7.21
CA ARG A 66 12.64 -10.18 -8.36
C ARG A 66 12.51 -9.45 -9.71
N THR A 67 11.58 -8.49 -9.80
CA THR A 67 11.36 -7.69 -11.02
C THR A 67 12.37 -6.55 -11.22
N LEU A 68 13.32 -6.36 -10.30
CA LEU A 68 14.33 -5.31 -10.40
C LEU A 68 15.29 -5.54 -11.57
N ASP A 69 15.66 -6.80 -11.80
CA ASP A 69 16.51 -7.22 -12.91
C ASP A 69 15.76 -8.28 -13.74
N PRO A 70 15.19 -7.91 -14.89
CA PRO A 70 14.42 -8.82 -15.74
C PRO A 70 15.22 -10.00 -16.25
N GLU A 71 16.51 -9.83 -16.59
CA GLU A 71 17.36 -10.91 -17.09
C GLU A 71 17.66 -11.94 -16.00
N ARG A 72 18.04 -11.47 -14.81
CA ARG A 72 18.27 -12.37 -13.66
C ARG A 72 16.97 -13.01 -13.17
N ASN A 73 15.84 -12.30 -13.24
CA ASN A 73 14.54 -12.90 -12.92
C ASN A 73 14.18 -14.03 -13.91
N LYS A 74 14.48 -13.85 -15.21
CA LYS A 74 14.27 -14.88 -16.21
C LYS A 74 15.10 -16.14 -15.90
N ALA A 75 16.34 -15.99 -15.42
CA ALA A 75 17.16 -17.10 -14.98
C ALA A 75 16.49 -17.91 -13.84
N ILE A 76 15.80 -17.23 -12.88
CA ILE A 76 15.02 -17.93 -11.85
C ILE A 76 13.83 -18.70 -12.45
N ASP A 77 13.17 -18.14 -13.47
CA ASP A 77 12.00 -18.78 -14.07
C ASP A 77 12.39 -19.98 -14.96
N GLU A 78 13.58 -19.95 -15.58
CA GLU A 78 14.11 -21.03 -16.43
C GLU A 78 14.79 -22.15 -15.63
N ASP A 79 15.67 -21.79 -14.68
CA ASP A 79 16.39 -22.73 -13.80
C ASP A 79 16.54 -22.18 -12.38
N PRO A 80 15.52 -22.30 -11.53
CA PRO A 80 15.52 -21.72 -10.18
C PRO A 80 16.58 -22.33 -9.25
N TRP A 81 17.09 -23.50 -9.59
CA TRP A 81 18.08 -24.23 -8.80
C TRP A 81 19.51 -24.03 -9.30
N GLY A 82 19.68 -23.41 -10.45
CA GLY A 82 20.96 -23.07 -11.02
C GLY A 82 21.72 -22.02 -10.20
N GLN A 83 23.02 -22.03 -10.31
CA GLN A 83 23.90 -21.14 -9.53
C GLN A 83 23.51 -19.66 -9.71
N ALA A 84 23.27 -19.20 -10.93
CA ALA A 84 22.93 -17.79 -11.21
C ALA A 84 21.61 -17.36 -10.54
N ALA A 85 20.61 -18.26 -10.53
CA ALA A 85 19.34 -18.00 -9.86
C ALA A 85 19.50 -17.94 -8.34
N GLN A 86 20.25 -18.87 -7.75
CA GLN A 86 20.49 -18.93 -6.31
C GLN A 86 21.34 -17.74 -5.82
N GLU A 87 22.34 -17.30 -6.60
CA GLU A 87 23.09 -16.07 -6.32
C GLU A 87 22.19 -14.83 -6.36
N TYR A 88 21.28 -14.76 -7.33
CA TYR A 88 20.34 -13.63 -7.37
C TYR A 88 19.38 -13.62 -6.19
N LEU A 89 18.86 -14.78 -5.80
CA LEU A 89 18.01 -14.91 -4.60
C LEU A 89 18.79 -14.47 -3.34
N HIS A 90 20.05 -14.86 -3.22
CA HIS A 90 20.91 -14.41 -2.12
C HIS A 90 21.07 -12.88 -2.09
N ASP A 91 21.36 -12.25 -3.22
CA ASP A 91 21.47 -10.80 -3.33
C ASP A 91 20.18 -10.09 -2.91
N LEU A 92 19.03 -10.58 -3.40
CA LEU A 92 17.72 -10.01 -3.05
C LEU A 92 17.40 -10.11 -1.56
N LEU A 93 17.85 -11.17 -0.87
CA LEU A 93 17.65 -11.35 0.58
C LEU A 93 18.48 -10.36 1.41
N ARG A 94 19.58 -9.84 0.87
CA ARG A 94 20.47 -8.84 1.51
C ARG A 94 19.99 -7.41 1.28
N GLN A 95 19.37 -7.15 0.13
CA GLN A 95 19.04 -5.81 -0.34
C GLN A 95 17.85 -5.21 0.40
N ARG A 96 17.88 -3.89 0.55
CA ARG A 96 16.75 -3.13 1.07
C ARG A 96 15.64 -3.06 0.02
N PRO A 97 14.38 -3.47 0.32
CA PRO A 97 13.28 -3.48 -0.64
C PRO A 97 13.04 -2.14 -1.35
N SER A 98 13.23 -1.03 -0.66
CA SER A 98 13.00 0.33 -1.19
C SER A 98 14.21 0.97 -1.87
N ASN A 99 15.41 0.37 -1.73
CA ASN A 99 16.65 0.85 -2.35
C ASN A 99 17.61 -0.34 -2.55
N PRO A 100 17.58 -1.00 -3.71
CA PRO A 100 18.35 -2.21 -3.98
C PRO A 100 19.85 -2.06 -3.93
N ASP A 101 20.35 -0.83 -4.11
CA ASP A 101 21.81 -0.54 -4.06
C ASP A 101 22.36 -0.54 -2.62
N GLN A 102 21.49 -0.67 -1.63
CA GLN A 102 21.87 -0.66 -0.22
C GLN A 102 21.53 -1.99 0.47
N THR A 103 22.45 -2.44 1.33
CA THR A 103 22.16 -3.55 2.25
C THR A 103 21.07 -3.12 3.23
N ASP A 104 20.18 -4.05 3.52
CA ASP A 104 19.11 -3.84 4.49
C ASP A 104 19.69 -3.72 5.92
N PRO A 105 19.38 -2.66 6.67
CA PRO A 105 19.82 -2.52 8.06
C PRO A 105 19.38 -3.70 8.94
N ASP A 106 18.19 -4.29 8.67
CA ASP A 106 17.72 -5.46 9.41
C ASP A 106 18.53 -6.71 9.07
N TYR A 107 19.06 -6.81 7.83
CA TYR A 107 19.99 -7.88 7.46
C TYR A 107 21.31 -7.74 8.21
N THR A 108 21.84 -6.54 8.32
CA THR A 108 23.07 -6.26 9.08
C THR A 108 22.87 -6.59 10.55
N ALA A 109 21.76 -6.15 11.15
CA ALA A 109 21.44 -6.47 12.54
C ALA A 109 21.28 -7.99 12.79
N LEU A 110 20.74 -8.73 11.82
CA LEU A 110 20.65 -10.19 11.88
C LEU A 110 22.05 -10.84 11.81
N MET A 111 22.94 -10.33 10.98
CA MET A 111 24.32 -10.81 10.91
C MET A 111 25.03 -10.59 12.24
N ASP A 112 24.93 -9.41 12.83
CA ASP A 112 25.52 -9.09 14.13
C ASP A 112 24.98 -10.03 15.24
N GLU A 113 23.66 -10.28 15.27
CA GLU A 113 23.05 -11.23 16.21
C GLU A 113 23.55 -12.66 16.01
N LEU A 114 23.69 -13.11 14.75
CA LEU A 114 24.16 -14.46 14.44
C LEU A 114 25.64 -14.66 14.78
N ASP A 115 26.46 -13.62 14.61
CA ASP A 115 27.89 -13.64 14.98
C ASP A 115 28.05 -13.67 16.52
N ASP A 116 27.30 -12.83 17.24
CA ASP A 116 27.41 -12.68 18.69
C ASP A 116 26.88 -13.90 19.48
N VAL A 117 25.71 -14.42 19.10
CA VAL A 117 24.99 -15.43 19.93
C VAL A 117 24.63 -16.70 19.18
N GLY A 118 24.96 -16.78 17.89
CA GLY A 118 24.63 -17.89 17.02
C GLY A 118 23.12 -18.01 16.70
N GLN A 119 22.77 -19.07 16.01
CA GLN A 119 21.38 -19.31 15.60
C GLN A 119 20.51 -19.77 16.77
N ARG A 120 19.59 -18.94 17.22
CA ARG A 120 18.61 -19.25 18.29
C ARG A 120 17.42 -20.03 17.78
N GLU A 121 16.78 -19.54 16.71
CA GLU A 121 15.60 -20.15 16.14
C GLU A 121 15.96 -21.01 14.92
N PRO A 122 15.45 -22.25 14.80
CA PRO A 122 15.65 -23.07 13.63
C PRO A 122 14.88 -22.50 12.42
N GLY A 123 15.42 -22.68 11.22
CA GLY A 123 14.69 -22.54 9.98
C GLY A 123 13.77 -23.73 9.75
N ILE A 124 13.06 -23.72 8.60
CA ILE A 124 12.25 -24.86 8.16
C ILE A 124 12.69 -25.24 6.75
N VAL A 125 12.87 -26.54 6.52
CA VAL A 125 13.33 -27.09 5.24
C VAL A 125 12.38 -28.18 4.73
N SER A 126 12.21 -28.26 3.42
CA SER A 126 11.51 -29.37 2.78
C SER A 126 12.38 -30.65 2.79
N PRO A 127 11.80 -31.84 2.55
CA PRO A 127 12.57 -33.10 2.46
C PRO A 127 13.69 -33.06 1.39
N HIS A 128 13.56 -32.21 0.38
CA HIS A 128 14.51 -32.09 -0.74
C HIS A 128 15.45 -30.87 -0.63
N GLY A 129 15.54 -30.23 0.57
CA GLY A 129 16.50 -29.18 0.83
C GLY A 129 16.07 -27.76 0.44
N ILE A 130 14.79 -27.52 0.15
CA ILE A 130 14.28 -26.17 -0.11
C ILE A 130 13.99 -25.48 1.22
N LEU A 131 14.58 -24.32 1.44
CA LEU A 131 14.33 -23.48 2.63
C LEU A 131 12.93 -22.86 2.55
N VAL A 132 12.04 -23.31 3.42
CA VAL A 132 10.68 -22.79 3.55
C VAL A 132 10.64 -21.57 4.44
N ASP A 133 11.39 -21.60 5.55
CA ASP A 133 11.64 -20.44 6.43
C ASP A 133 13.12 -20.36 6.78
N GLY A 134 13.60 -19.12 7.03
CA GLY A 134 14.99 -18.87 7.36
C GLY A 134 15.89 -18.59 6.15
N ASN A 135 15.32 -18.28 4.97
CA ASN A 135 16.09 -17.91 3.77
C ASN A 135 17.09 -16.79 4.06
N THR A 136 16.66 -15.69 4.70
CA THR A 136 17.56 -14.55 5.07
C THR A 136 18.61 -14.98 6.08
N ARG A 137 18.26 -15.86 7.02
CA ARG A 137 19.20 -16.39 8.02
C ARG A 137 20.25 -17.28 7.36
N ALA A 138 19.84 -18.11 6.40
CA ALA A 138 20.78 -18.92 5.62
C ALA A 138 21.75 -18.04 4.83
N ALA A 139 21.26 -16.99 4.17
CA ALA A 139 22.09 -16.03 3.45
C ALA A 139 23.10 -15.35 4.40
N ALA A 140 22.65 -14.88 5.57
CA ALA A 140 23.52 -14.27 6.56
C ALA A 140 24.57 -15.25 7.15
N LEU A 141 24.22 -16.51 7.37
CA LEU A 141 25.16 -17.54 7.80
C LEU A 141 26.22 -17.85 6.74
N MET A 142 25.82 -17.85 5.45
CA MET A 142 26.76 -17.98 4.33
C MET A 142 27.75 -16.80 4.29
N ASP A 143 27.26 -15.56 4.43
CA ASP A 143 28.08 -14.36 4.44
C ASP A 143 29.06 -14.33 5.64
N LEU A 144 28.68 -14.89 6.79
CA LEU A 144 29.52 -15.06 7.97
C LEU A 144 30.48 -16.25 7.87
N GLY A 145 30.42 -17.08 6.82
CA GLY A 145 31.23 -18.29 6.66
C GLY A 145 30.84 -19.41 7.62
N VAL A 146 29.67 -19.40 8.19
CA VAL A 146 29.16 -20.45 9.09
C VAL A 146 28.70 -21.63 8.26
N GLN A 147 29.28 -22.82 8.53
CA GLN A 147 29.07 -23.99 7.70
C GLN A 147 27.67 -24.64 7.85
N ASN A 148 27.02 -24.50 8.99
CA ASN A 148 25.80 -25.24 9.27
C ASN A 148 24.65 -24.32 9.72
N ILE A 149 23.44 -24.72 9.33
CA ILE A 149 22.18 -24.09 9.76
C ILE A 149 21.31 -25.16 10.49
N ARG A 150 20.64 -24.77 11.56
CA ARG A 150 19.66 -25.60 12.25
C ARG A 150 18.30 -25.44 11.59
N VAL A 151 17.66 -26.55 11.20
CA VAL A 151 16.38 -26.54 10.48
C VAL A 151 15.44 -27.64 10.98
N GLY A 152 14.16 -27.31 11.14
CA GLY A 152 13.09 -28.28 11.29
C GLY A 152 12.70 -28.87 9.94
N VAL A 153 12.49 -30.17 9.86
CA VAL A 153 12.24 -30.86 8.57
C VAL A 153 10.76 -31.12 8.38
N LEU A 154 10.20 -30.68 7.26
CA LEU A 154 8.82 -30.98 6.87
C LEU A 154 8.62 -32.46 6.56
N PRO A 155 7.36 -32.97 6.67
CA PRO A 155 7.02 -34.35 6.31
C PRO A 155 7.37 -34.72 4.86
N GLU A 156 7.60 -36.01 4.61
CA GLU A 156 7.94 -36.53 3.26
C GLU A 156 6.85 -36.27 2.23
N ASP A 157 5.58 -36.23 2.63
CA ASP A 157 4.41 -35.94 1.79
C ASP A 157 4.19 -34.45 1.52
N THR A 158 5.21 -33.62 1.76
CA THR A 158 5.15 -32.17 1.55
C THR A 158 4.97 -31.81 0.09
N THR A 159 3.89 -31.13 -0.21
CA THR A 159 3.60 -30.55 -1.52
C THR A 159 4.06 -29.11 -1.60
N ARG A 160 4.13 -28.55 -2.82
CA ARG A 160 4.40 -27.12 -3.03
C ARG A 160 3.38 -26.21 -2.33
N LYS A 161 2.12 -26.62 -2.34
CA LYS A 161 1.06 -25.90 -1.62
C LYS A 161 1.34 -25.83 -0.11
N ASP A 162 1.84 -26.94 0.46
CA ASP A 162 2.20 -27.00 1.87
C ASP A 162 3.38 -26.08 2.18
N ILE A 163 4.43 -26.04 1.33
CA ILE A 163 5.57 -25.14 1.46
C ILE A 163 5.09 -23.68 1.56
N ASN A 164 4.28 -23.25 0.60
CA ASN A 164 3.76 -21.88 0.57
C ASN A 164 2.85 -21.57 1.78
N SER A 165 2.00 -22.50 2.19
CA SER A 165 1.12 -22.34 3.35
C SER A 165 1.91 -22.23 4.66
N VAL A 166 2.93 -23.05 4.84
CA VAL A 166 3.81 -23.00 6.03
C VAL A 166 4.62 -21.72 6.03
N GLU A 167 5.22 -21.31 4.90
CA GLU A 167 5.94 -20.04 4.80
C GLU A 167 5.04 -18.88 5.22
N LEU A 168 3.85 -18.79 4.63
CA LEU A 168 2.90 -17.72 4.92
C LEU A 168 2.51 -17.72 6.41
N SER A 169 2.16 -18.88 6.99
CA SER A 169 1.78 -18.98 8.39
C SER A 169 2.89 -18.54 9.35
N LEU A 170 4.14 -18.88 9.01
CA LEU A 170 5.32 -18.50 9.81
C LEU A 170 5.62 -16.99 9.69
N GLN A 171 5.46 -16.41 8.52
CA GLN A 171 5.68 -14.97 8.30
C GLN A 171 4.59 -14.10 8.95
N LEU A 172 3.36 -14.59 9.07
CA LEU A 172 2.24 -13.87 9.69
C LEU A 172 2.22 -13.96 11.23
N ARG A 173 3.08 -14.78 11.86
CA ARG A 173 3.20 -14.84 13.33
C ARG A 173 3.83 -13.56 13.88
N LYS A 174 3.21 -12.98 14.93
CA LYS A 174 3.57 -11.68 15.51
C LYS A 174 4.92 -11.60 16.25
N ASP A 175 5.57 -12.72 16.55
CA ASP A 175 6.76 -12.73 17.38
C ASP A 175 8.03 -12.41 16.60
N ARG A 176 8.46 -11.14 16.69
CA ARG A 176 9.82 -10.61 16.38
C ARG A 176 10.38 -10.88 14.97
N ARG A 177 9.53 -10.96 13.96
CA ARG A 177 9.97 -11.13 12.57
C ARG A 177 9.72 -9.87 11.77
N ARG A 178 10.61 -9.63 10.82
CA ARG A 178 10.47 -8.57 9.83
C ARG A 178 9.17 -8.77 9.06
N ASP A 179 8.27 -7.80 9.13
CA ASP A 179 7.03 -7.80 8.36
C ASP A 179 7.32 -7.85 6.85
N TYR A 180 6.38 -8.40 6.09
CA TYR A 180 6.42 -8.21 4.64
C TYR A 180 6.53 -6.73 4.29
N SER A 181 7.34 -6.41 3.29
CA SER A 181 7.21 -5.10 2.66
C SER A 181 5.78 -4.89 2.16
N TYR A 182 5.38 -3.63 2.00
CA TYR A 182 4.01 -3.31 1.62
C TYR A 182 3.57 -4.05 0.35
N ILE A 183 4.38 -4.00 -0.70
CA ILE A 183 4.06 -4.62 -1.98
C ILE A 183 4.05 -6.15 -1.86
N ASN A 184 5.00 -6.75 -1.17
CA ASN A 184 5.02 -8.20 -0.97
C ASN A 184 3.78 -8.70 -0.22
N ARG A 185 3.24 -7.91 0.72
CA ARG A 185 1.97 -8.22 1.37
C ARG A 185 0.80 -8.17 0.41
N LEU A 186 0.75 -7.18 -0.49
CA LEU A 186 -0.31 -7.08 -1.51
C LEU A 186 -0.27 -8.29 -2.45
N ILE A 187 0.92 -8.70 -2.89
CA ILE A 187 1.12 -9.89 -3.72
C ILE A 187 0.61 -11.15 -2.99
N ALA A 188 1.04 -11.35 -1.74
CA ALA A 188 0.65 -12.52 -0.96
C ALA A 188 -0.87 -12.61 -0.77
N ILE A 189 -1.55 -11.49 -0.50
CA ILE A 189 -3.01 -11.43 -0.40
C ILE A 189 -3.66 -11.83 -1.73
N ASP A 190 -3.20 -11.28 -2.85
CA ASP A 190 -3.77 -11.57 -4.17
C ASP A 190 -3.54 -13.02 -4.59
N GLU A 191 -2.37 -13.58 -4.32
CA GLU A 191 -2.05 -15.00 -4.58
C GLU A 191 -2.94 -15.95 -3.77
N GLU A 192 -3.19 -15.67 -2.47
CA GLU A 192 -4.07 -16.49 -1.64
C GLU A 192 -5.53 -16.45 -2.13
N LEU A 193 -6.01 -15.28 -2.53
CA LEU A 193 -7.33 -15.16 -3.14
C LEU A 193 -7.41 -15.85 -4.50
N GLY A 194 -6.35 -15.79 -5.31
CA GLY A 194 -6.23 -16.48 -6.59
C GLY A 194 -6.24 -18.02 -6.47
N ARG A 195 -5.86 -18.54 -5.30
CA ARG A 195 -5.97 -19.99 -4.96
C ARG A 195 -7.39 -20.40 -4.58
N GLY A 196 -8.37 -19.49 -4.64
CA GLY A 196 -9.77 -19.75 -4.33
C GLY A 196 -10.12 -19.70 -2.84
N ARG A 197 -9.25 -19.14 -2.00
CA ARG A 197 -9.55 -18.92 -0.58
C ARG A 197 -10.55 -17.78 -0.41
N SER A 198 -11.39 -17.86 0.62
CA SER A 198 -12.34 -16.80 0.92
C SER A 198 -11.65 -15.53 1.43
N GLU A 199 -12.21 -14.34 1.12
CA GLU A 199 -11.70 -13.06 1.64
C GLU A 199 -11.65 -13.04 3.17
N GLY A 200 -12.62 -13.71 3.83
CA GLY A 200 -12.69 -13.79 5.30
C GLY A 200 -11.53 -14.59 5.90
N ASP A 201 -11.20 -15.75 5.31
CA ASP A 201 -10.10 -16.59 5.79
C ASP A 201 -8.74 -15.90 5.56
N VAL A 202 -8.55 -15.30 4.39
CA VAL A 202 -7.32 -14.54 4.09
C VAL A 202 -7.17 -13.35 5.04
N ALA A 203 -8.25 -12.58 5.28
CA ALA A 203 -8.19 -11.46 6.22
C ALA A 203 -7.82 -11.92 7.65
N LYS A 204 -8.35 -13.08 8.08
CA LYS A 204 -8.03 -13.67 9.38
C LYS A 204 -6.55 -14.06 9.47
N ASP A 205 -6.01 -14.74 8.46
CA ASP A 205 -4.62 -15.17 8.45
C ASP A 205 -3.66 -13.97 8.48
N PHE A 206 -3.96 -12.93 7.69
CA PHE A 206 -3.19 -11.68 7.71
C PHE A 206 -3.46 -10.79 8.93
N ASN A 207 -4.36 -11.21 9.84
CA ASN A 207 -4.78 -10.47 11.04
C ASN A 207 -5.22 -9.02 10.71
N ILE A 208 -5.98 -8.87 9.63
CA ILE A 208 -6.52 -7.59 9.17
C ILE A 208 -8.05 -7.64 9.08
N LYS A 209 -8.70 -6.47 9.11
CA LYS A 209 -10.14 -6.37 8.86
C LYS A 209 -10.46 -6.64 7.39
N LEU A 210 -11.64 -7.19 7.09
CA LEU A 210 -12.09 -7.44 5.71
C LEU A 210 -12.03 -6.17 4.84
N GLN A 211 -12.45 -5.02 5.38
CA GLN A 211 -12.34 -3.74 4.68
C GLN A 211 -10.90 -3.35 4.34
N THR A 212 -9.94 -3.72 5.20
CA THR A 212 -8.52 -3.51 4.94
C THR A 212 -8.03 -4.38 3.78
N LEU A 213 -8.44 -5.66 3.76
CA LEU A 213 -8.14 -6.58 2.67
C LEU A 213 -8.71 -6.06 1.34
N GLN A 214 -9.98 -5.66 1.32
CA GLN A 214 -10.63 -5.13 0.12
C GLN A 214 -9.95 -3.88 -0.41
N ARG A 215 -9.55 -2.96 0.49
CA ARG A 215 -8.73 -1.80 0.14
C ARG A 215 -7.39 -2.21 -0.46
N ASP A 216 -6.66 -3.09 0.20
CA ASP A 216 -5.33 -3.52 -0.22
C ASP A 216 -5.40 -4.22 -1.59
N ARG A 217 -6.45 -5.01 -1.84
CA ARG A 217 -6.74 -5.61 -3.15
C ARG A 217 -7.03 -4.57 -4.24
N TRP A 218 -7.82 -3.55 -3.93
CA TRP A 218 -8.09 -2.45 -4.85
C TRP A 218 -6.81 -1.69 -5.21
N VAL A 219 -5.98 -1.38 -4.21
CA VAL A 219 -4.69 -0.71 -4.43
C VAL A 219 -3.76 -1.56 -5.29
N TYR A 220 -3.71 -2.86 -5.07
CA TYR A 220 -2.90 -3.76 -5.89
C TYR A 220 -3.34 -3.74 -7.36
N LYS A 221 -4.63 -3.80 -7.62
CA LYS A 221 -5.18 -3.67 -8.98
C LYS A 221 -4.84 -2.34 -9.63
N LEU A 222 -4.91 -1.23 -8.88
CA LEU A 222 -4.53 0.09 -9.38
C LEU A 222 -3.03 0.13 -9.76
N ILE A 223 -2.17 -0.49 -8.95
CA ILE A 223 -0.73 -0.58 -9.24
C ILE A 223 -0.49 -1.40 -10.51
N LEU A 224 -1.13 -2.56 -10.65
CA LEU A 224 -1.00 -3.40 -11.86
C LEU A 224 -1.49 -2.67 -13.12
N ASP A 225 -2.62 -1.95 -13.04
CA ASP A 225 -3.12 -1.10 -14.12
C ASP A 225 -2.12 0.01 -14.47
N ALA A 226 -1.56 0.68 -13.46
CA ALA A 226 -0.55 1.72 -13.67
C ALA A 226 0.72 1.16 -14.34
N ILE A 227 1.18 -0.02 -13.96
CA ILE A 227 2.32 -0.71 -14.58
C ILE A 227 2.00 -1.01 -16.05
N GLU A 228 0.83 -1.59 -16.34
CA GLU A 228 0.42 -1.92 -17.71
C GLU A 228 0.38 -0.67 -18.61
N ARG A 229 -0.18 0.43 -18.08
CA ARG A 229 -0.29 1.72 -18.78
C ARG A 229 1.04 2.46 -18.93
N SER A 230 2.04 2.11 -18.13
CA SER A 230 3.38 2.66 -18.17
C SER A 230 4.26 2.06 -19.26
N LYS A 231 3.87 0.90 -19.82
CA LYS A 231 4.63 0.23 -20.86
C LYS A 231 4.86 1.10 -22.08
N THR A 232 6.08 1.07 -22.57
CA THR A 232 6.53 1.83 -23.74
C THR A 232 6.99 0.92 -24.87
N ASP A 233 7.07 1.44 -26.08
CA ASP A 233 7.53 0.69 -27.25
C ASP A 233 9.02 0.29 -27.16
N VAL A 234 9.78 0.95 -26.31
CA VAL A 234 11.19 0.62 -26.04
C VAL A 234 11.36 -0.45 -24.95
N GLY A 235 10.26 -0.98 -24.41
CA GLY A 235 10.28 -2.02 -23.38
C GLY A 235 10.38 -1.50 -21.93
N ALA A 236 10.48 -0.19 -21.72
CA ALA A 236 10.47 0.38 -20.37
C ALA A 236 9.07 0.29 -19.74
N SER A 237 9.00 -0.07 -18.46
CA SER A 237 7.76 -0.10 -17.67
C SER A 237 8.08 0.15 -16.20
N LEU A 238 7.08 0.64 -15.44
CA LEU A 238 7.17 0.68 -13.99
C LEU A 238 7.13 -0.74 -13.42
N ARG A 239 7.67 -0.91 -12.23
CA ARG A 239 7.75 -2.19 -11.51
C ARG A 239 6.97 -2.10 -10.21
N LEU A 240 6.60 -3.22 -9.64
CA LEU A 240 5.91 -3.28 -8.35
C LEU A 240 6.68 -2.55 -7.24
N VAL A 241 8.01 -2.71 -7.22
CA VAL A 241 8.86 -2.08 -6.20
C VAL A 241 8.86 -0.55 -6.25
N ASP A 242 8.58 0.05 -7.40
CA ASP A 242 8.54 1.51 -7.56
C ASP A 242 7.38 2.14 -6.77
N PHE A 243 6.42 1.34 -6.31
CA PHE A 243 5.30 1.75 -5.46
C PHE A 243 5.49 1.46 -3.96
N GLU A 244 6.61 0.86 -3.55
CA GLU A 244 6.86 0.42 -2.17
C GLU A 244 6.69 1.53 -1.13
N GLN A 245 7.18 2.73 -1.44
CA GLN A 245 7.13 3.88 -0.53
C GLN A 245 5.81 4.66 -0.55
N HIS A 246 4.85 4.26 -1.40
CA HIS A 246 3.63 5.01 -1.63
C HIS A 246 2.40 4.49 -0.86
N GLN A 247 2.58 3.54 0.06
CA GLN A 247 1.50 2.88 0.81
C GLN A 247 0.46 3.85 1.35
N GLU A 248 0.87 4.85 2.11
CA GLU A 248 -0.05 5.78 2.77
C GLU A 248 -0.77 6.71 1.78
N LYS A 249 -0.10 7.06 0.68
CA LYS A 249 -0.68 7.87 -0.39
C LYS A 249 -1.77 7.09 -1.13
N LEU A 250 -1.51 5.82 -1.45
CA LEU A 250 -2.45 4.94 -2.17
C LEU A 250 -3.65 4.55 -1.31
N ARG A 251 -3.46 4.36 0.00
CA ARG A 251 -4.56 4.13 0.96
C ARG A 251 -5.50 5.32 1.07
N GLU A 252 -4.94 6.52 1.10
CA GLU A 252 -5.73 7.75 1.14
C GLU A 252 -6.48 7.97 -0.17
N LEU A 253 -5.83 7.71 -1.30
CA LEU A 253 -6.46 7.76 -2.63
C LEU A 253 -7.66 6.82 -2.70
N HIS A 254 -7.52 5.56 -2.26
CA HIS A 254 -8.63 4.60 -2.22
C HIS A 254 -9.82 5.12 -1.40
N ARG A 255 -9.56 5.62 -0.18
CA ARG A 255 -10.61 6.14 0.71
C ARG A 255 -11.46 7.21 0.03
N ASP A 256 -10.80 8.18 -0.58
CA ASP A 256 -11.47 9.33 -1.15
C ASP A 256 -12.11 9.00 -2.52
N TYR A 257 -11.48 8.11 -3.31
CA TYR A 257 -12.06 7.54 -4.52
C TYR A 257 -13.37 6.80 -4.22
N THR A 258 -13.34 5.87 -3.26
CA THR A 258 -14.51 5.06 -2.92
C THR A 258 -15.68 5.92 -2.43
N LYS A 259 -15.39 6.93 -1.62
CA LYS A 259 -16.41 7.88 -1.14
C LYS A 259 -17.06 8.64 -2.30
N LEU A 260 -16.27 9.09 -3.27
CA LEU A 260 -16.77 9.89 -4.40
C LEU A 260 -17.46 9.01 -5.46
N ALA A 261 -16.97 7.79 -5.68
CA ALA A 261 -17.49 6.86 -6.68
C ALA A 261 -18.94 6.43 -6.43
N THR A 262 -19.43 6.55 -5.19
CA THR A 262 -20.84 6.27 -4.85
C THR A 262 -21.81 7.33 -5.37
N THR A 263 -21.32 8.55 -5.64
CA THR A 263 -22.15 9.69 -6.07
C THR A 263 -21.83 10.15 -7.50
N ASP A 264 -20.55 10.17 -7.86
CA ASP A 264 -20.07 10.61 -9.19
C ASP A 264 -18.84 9.80 -9.60
N SER A 265 -19.05 8.81 -10.46
CA SER A 265 -18.00 7.92 -10.98
C SER A 265 -16.94 8.66 -11.81
N ASP A 266 -17.35 9.67 -12.60
CA ASP A 266 -16.40 10.40 -13.45
C ASP A 266 -15.55 11.38 -12.62
N ALA A 267 -16.14 12.02 -11.61
CA ALA A 267 -15.39 12.82 -10.64
C ALA A 267 -14.40 11.96 -9.87
N ALA A 268 -14.80 10.73 -9.46
CA ALA A 268 -13.90 9.79 -8.79
C ALA A 268 -12.71 9.40 -9.66
N LYS A 269 -12.93 9.15 -10.97
CA LYS A 269 -11.85 8.87 -11.92
C LYS A 269 -10.90 10.06 -12.07
N ARG A 270 -11.44 11.28 -12.23
CA ARG A 270 -10.61 12.51 -12.30
C ARG A 270 -9.75 12.69 -11.06
N LEU A 271 -10.34 12.49 -9.87
CA LEU A 271 -9.62 12.54 -8.60
C LEU A 271 -8.51 11.48 -8.57
N MET A 272 -8.82 10.23 -8.94
CA MET A 272 -7.87 9.12 -8.95
C MET A 272 -6.67 9.43 -9.84
N HIS A 273 -6.90 9.86 -11.09
CA HIS A 273 -5.84 10.16 -12.03
C HIS A 273 -5.01 11.38 -11.58
N SER A 274 -5.64 12.45 -11.11
CA SER A 274 -4.92 13.62 -10.60
C SER A 274 -4.01 13.27 -9.40
N ARG A 275 -4.50 12.46 -8.48
CA ARG A 275 -3.69 12.02 -7.32
C ARG A 275 -2.61 11.01 -7.69
N LEU A 276 -2.87 10.10 -8.64
CA LEU A 276 -1.85 9.19 -9.14
C LEU A 276 -0.71 9.99 -9.81
N ALA A 277 -1.02 11.03 -10.56
CA ALA A 277 -0.01 11.93 -11.13
C ALA A 277 0.85 12.58 -10.02
N LEU A 278 0.24 13.04 -8.91
CA LEU A 278 0.98 13.57 -7.76
C LEU A 278 1.85 12.50 -7.07
N VAL A 279 1.40 11.24 -7.03
CA VAL A 279 2.21 10.12 -6.51
C VAL A 279 3.44 9.91 -7.37
N LEU A 280 3.28 9.87 -8.71
CA LEU A 280 4.37 9.70 -9.68
C LEU A 280 5.39 10.85 -9.64
N LEU A 281 4.94 12.04 -9.32
CA LEU A 281 5.75 13.24 -9.15
C LEU A 281 6.30 13.38 -7.70
N ASP A 282 6.19 12.34 -6.87
CA ASP A 282 6.74 12.26 -5.51
C ASP A 282 6.28 13.37 -4.54
N TYR A 283 5.03 13.84 -4.70
CA TYR A 283 4.46 14.78 -3.73
C TYR A 283 4.17 14.12 -2.37
N PRO A 284 4.33 14.88 -1.26
CA PRO A 284 3.97 14.39 0.07
C PRO A 284 2.46 14.13 0.19
N LYS A 285 2.06 13.23 1.08
CA LYS A 285 0.67 12.82 1.33
C LYS A 285 -0.28 14.01 1.57
N THR A 286 0.18 15.02 2.30
CA THR A 286 -0.62 16.22 2.59
C THR A 286 -1.00 17.00 1.34
N THR A 287 -0.13 17.01 0.33
CA THR A 287 -0.36 17.68 -0.95
C THR A 287 -1.39 16.96 -1.81
N LEU A 288 -1.45 15.61 -1.73
CA LEU A 288 -2.43 14.85 -2.48
C LEU A 288 -3.88 15.28 -2.18
N ARG A 289 -4.15 15.72 -0.96
CA ARG A 289 -5.49 16.19 -0.53
C ARG A 289 -5.95 17.44 -1.27
N LEU A 290 -5.03 18.24 -1.80
CA LEU A 290 -5.34 19.43 -2.56
C LEU A 290 -5.85 19.10 -3.98
N ALA A 291 -5.57 17.89 -4.49
CA ALA A 291 -6.11 17.44 -5.75
C ALA A 291 -7.52 16.85 -5.55
N GLU A 292 -8.51 17.69 -5.70
CA GLU A 292 -9.93 17.33 -5.79
C GLU A 292 -10.29 16.94 -7.23
N SER A 293 -11.54 16.56 -7.50
CA SER A 293 -12.01 16.09 -8.82
C SER A 293 -11.92 17.14 -9.94
N ASP A 294 -11.88 18.43 -9.59
CA ASP A 294 -11.74 19.55 -10.50
C ASP A 294 -10.28 20.05 -10.66
N PHE A 295 -9.32 19.39 -10.02
CA PHE A 295 -7.92 19.83 -9.97
C PHE A 295 -7.32 20.02 -11.36
N HIS A 296 -7.57 19.10 -12.29
CA HIS A 296 -7.05 19.17 -13.65
C HIS A 296 -7.63 20.37 -14.41
N THR A 297 -8.94 20.48 -14.48
CA THR A 297 -9.63 21.52 -15.24
C THR A 297 -9.42 22.92 -14.67
N ARG A 298 -9.39 23.02 -13.35
CA ARG A 298 -9.29 24.31 -12.67
C ARG A 298 -7.88 24.87 -12.57
N TYR A 299 -6.87 24.02 -12.41
CA TYR A 299 -5.52 24.47 -12.09
C TYR A 299 -4.45 24.05 -13.10
N LEU A 300 -4.64 22.94 -13.84
CA LEU A 300 -3.64 22.40 -14.75
C LEU A 300 -3.88 22.74 -16.21
N GLU A 301 -5.08 22.53 -16.72
CA GLU A 301 -5.40 22.53 -18.15
C GLU A 301 -4.83 23.75 -18.91
N THR A 302 -5.01 24.95 -18.37
CA THR A 302 -4.52 26.19 -18.97
C THR A 302 -3.02 26.43 -18.82
N ARG A 303 -2.34 25.64 -17.99
CA ARG A 303 -0.92 25.81 -17.64
C ARG A 303 -0.03 24.71 -18.17
N LEU A 304 -0.63 23.63 -18.67
CA LEU A 304 0.14 22.53 -19.25
C LEU A 304 0.92 23.03 -20.48
N PRO A 305 2.23 22.73 -20.55
CA PRO A 305 3.01 22.91 -21.78
C PRO A 305 2.39 22.12 -22.92
N GLU A 306 2.60 22.58 -24.17
CA GLU A 306 2.02 21.91 -25.36
C GLU A 306 2.37 20.43 -25.45
N GLU A 307 3.58 20.04 -25.00
CA GLU A 307 4.08 18.66 -24.99
C GLU A 307 3.31 17.78 -24.02
N LEU A 308 2.75 18.35 -22.94
CA LEU A 308 1.98 17.66 -21.92
C LEU A 308 0.47 17.78 -22.10
N LYS A 309 0.01 18.59 -23.05
CA LYS A 309 -1.42 18.67 -23.37
C LYS A 309 -1.92 17.36 -23.96
N PRO A 310 -2.99 16.77 -23.40
CA PRO A 310 -3.56 15.54 -23.92
C PRO A 310 -4.01 15.69 -25.36
N LYS A 311 -3.48 14.89 -26.27
CA LYS A 311 -3.98 14.78 -27.63
C LYS A 311 -5.21 13.86 -27.62
N LEU A 312 -6.38 14.41 -27.31
CA LEU A 312 -7.62 13.65 -27.29
C LEU A 312 -8.10 13.44 -28.75
N THR A 313 -8.06 12.20 -29.20
CA THR A 313 -8.92 11.77 -30.32
C THR A 313 -10.31 11.56 -29.74
N ALA A 314 -11.29 12.28 -30.21
CA ALA A 314 -12.69 12.10 -29.79
C ALA A 314 -13.07 10.62 -29.98
N ALA A 315 -13.28 9.91 -28.88
CA ALA A 315 -13.76 8.54 -28.97
C ALA A 315 -15.19 8.55 -29.55
N PRO A 316 -15.47 7.75 -30.56
CA PRO A 316 -16.83 7.65 -31.08
C PRO A 316 -17.76 7.11 -29.98
N PRO A 317 -19.01 7.58 -29.91
CA PRO A 317 -19.98 7.10 -28.95
C PRO A 317 -20.17 5.59 -29.13
N VAL A 318 -20.08 4.85 -28.02
CA VAL A 318 -20.24 3.38 -28.05
C VAL A 318 -21.74 3.06 -28.02
N THR A 319 -22.23 2.50 -29.11
CA THR A 319 -23.58 1.96 -29.18
C THR A 319 -23.67 0.66 -28.38
N VAL A 320 -24.71 0.52 -27.54
CA VAL A 320 -24.94 -0.73 -26.77
C VAL A 320 -25.38 -1.82 -27.75
N PRO A 321 -24.66 -2.95 -27.88
CA PRO A 321 -25.07 -4.05 -28.70
C PRO A 321 -26.44 -4.58 -28.23
N GLY A 322 -27.44 -4.59 -29.14
CA GLY A 322 -28.76 -5.14 -28.86
C GLY A 322 -29.85 -4.14 -28.43
N ILE A 323 -29.54 -2.86 -28.26
CA ILE A 323 -30.55 -1.82 -27.95
C ILE A 323 -30.36 -0.63 -28.92
N PRO A 324 -31.14 -0.58 -30.04
CA PRO A 324 -31.02 0.52 -30.98
C PRO A 324 -31.38 1.86 -30.33
N GLY A 325 -30.48 2.85 -30.47
CA GLY A 325 -30.72 4.23 -30.01
C GLY A 325 -30.23 4.53 -28.58
N VAL A 326 -29.67 3.56 -27.84
CA VAL A 326 -29.02 3.81 -26.55
C VAL A 326 -27.53 3.97 -26.78
N MET A 327 -27.02 5.18 -26.55
CA MET A 327 -25.58 5.50 -26.52
C MET A 327 -25.13 5.53 -25.06
N LEU A 328 -24.07 4.78 -24.74
CA LEU A 328 -23.37 4.99 -23.48
C LEU A 328 -22.66 6.35 -23.55
N PRO A 329 -22.81 7.20 -22.52
CA PRO A 329 -22.08 8.44 -22.48
C PRO A 329 -20.58 8.13 -22.56
N SER A 330 -19.89 8.70 -23.55
CA SER A 330 -18.43 8.72 -23.54
C SER A 330 -17.96 9.32 -22.21
N PRO A 331 -16.83 8.85 -21.61
CA PRO A 331 -16.25 9.53 -20.47
C PRO A 331 -16.16 11.02 -20.77
N SER A 332 -16.47 11.87 -19.78
CA SER A 332 -16.36 13.32 -19.96
C SER A 332 -14.99 13.65 -20.55
N SER A 333 -14.93 14.62 -21.45
CA SER A 333 -13.66 15.05 -22.07
C SER A 333 -12.58 15.30 -21.02
N ASP A 334 -12.97 15.77 -19.83
CA ASP A 334 -12.11 16.08 -18.70
C ASP A 334 -11.54 14.83 -18.01
N ALA A 335 -12.35 13.76 -17.89
CA ALA A 335 -11.87 12.49 -17.32
C ALA A 335 -10.85 11.85 -18.28
N ALA A 336 -11.13 11.86 -19.57
CA ALA A 336 -10.21 11.36 -20.59
C ALA A 336 -8.92 12.19 -20.66
N ALA A 337 -9.00 13.52 -20.53
CA ALA A 337 -7.84 14.41 -20.51
C ALA A 337 -6.95 14.14 -19.28
N THR A 338 -7.56 13.99 -18.09
CA THR A 338 -6.83 13.71 -16.85
C THR A 338 -6.15 12.33 -16.91
N GLU A 339 -6.83 11.34 -17.47
CA GLU A 339 -6.27 10.00 -17.69
C GLU A 339 -5.12 10.02 -18.69
N ALA A 340 -5.26 10.70 -19.82
CA ALA A 340 -4.23 10.78 -20.85
C ALA A 340 -2.95 11.46 -20.31
N LEU A 341 -3.08 12.55 -19.54
CA LEU A 341 -1.95 13.17 -18.86
C LEU A 341 -1.26 12.19 -17.90
N THR A 342 -2.05 11.46 -17.09
CA THR A 342 -1.50 10.48 -16.16
C THR A 342 -0.77 9.36 -16.90
N ASN A 343 -1.30 8.88 -18.04
CA ASN A 343 -0.64 7.87 -18.88
C ASN A 343 0.70 8.38 -19.45
N GLN A 344 0.74 9.64 -19.84
CA GLN A 344 1.98 10.26 -20.31
C GLN A 344 3.02 10.33 -19.22
N LEU A 345 2.63 10.70 -17.98
CA LEU A 345 3.53 10.72 -16.82
C LEU A 345 3.98 9.31 -16.40
N LEU A 346 3.10 8.30 -16.47
CA LEU A 346 3.46 6.90 -16.21
C LEU A 346 4.56 6.43 -17.15
N ARG A 347 4.42 6.68 -18.46
CA ARG A 347 5.43 6.32 -19.46
C ARG A 347 6.72 7.11 -19.30
N ALA A 348 6.63 8.41 -19.04
CA ALA A 348 7.81 9.23 -18.79
C ALA A 348 8.57 8.78 -17.54
N LYS A 349 7.85 8.47 -16.44
CA LYS A 349 8.47 7.94 -15.21
C LYS A 349 9.14 6.59 -15.50
N ALA A 350 8.49 5.68 -16.22
CA ALA A 350 9.05 4.38 -16.59
C ALA A 350 10.39 4.54 -17.34
N VAL A 351 10.44 5.38 -18.37
CA VAL A 351 11.67 5.64 -19.13
C VAL A 351 12.74 6.33 -18.27
N SER A 352 12.35 7.26 -17.39
CA SER A 352 13.30 8.01 -16.55
C SER A 352 14.05 7.15 -15.52
N ILE A 353 13.46 5.99 -15.14
CA ILE A 353 14.07 5.05 -14.19
C ILE A 353 14.59 3.77 -14.86
N ASP A 354 14.41 3.64 -16.18
CA ASP A 354 14.86 2.49 -16.94
C ASP A 354 16.36 2.60 -17.24
N GLY A 355 17.14 1.71 -16.66
CA GLY A 355 18.59 1.65 -16.90
C GLY A 355 19.02 0.68 -17.99
N ALA A 356 18.11 -0.16 -18.54
CA ALA A 356 18.46 -1.29 -19.39
C ALA A 356 18.00 -1.15 -20.84
N ASN A 357 16.79 -0.66 -21.08
CA ASN A 357 16.18 -0.69 -22.42
C ASN A 357 16.13 0.69 -23.11
N SER A 358 16.34 1.76 -22.37
CA SER A 358 16.25 3.14 -22.87
C SER A 358 17.62 3.75 -23.14
N THR A 359 17.75 4.50 -24.24
CA THR A 359 19.00 5.24 -24.51
C THR A 359 19.18 6.40 -23.54
N PRO A 360 20.43 6.87 -23.30
CA PRO A 360 20.69 8.05 -22.46
C PRO A 360 19.90 9.29 -22.87
N GLU A 361 19.67 9.48 -24.18
CA GLU A 361 18.88 10.59 -24.70
C GLU A 361 17.40 10.45 -24.34
N GLN A 362 16.83 9.23 -24.42
CA GLN A 362 15.45 8.96 -24.03
C GLN A 362 15.24 9.17 -22.53
N VAL A 363 16.19 8.71 -21.70
CA VAL A 363 16.17 8.93 -20.24
C VAL A 363 16.26 10.42 -19.92
N ALA A 364 17.16 11.16 -20.59
CA ALA A 364 17.28 12.61 -20.41
C ALA A 364 15.99 13.35 -20.80
N GLN A 365 15.37 12.98 -21.92
CA GLN A 365 14.10 13.54 -22.39
C GLN A 365 12.95 13.25 -21.39
N ALA A 366 12.83 12.00 -20.94
CA ALA A 366 11.82 11.60 -19.98
C ALA A 366 12.00 12.32 -18.62
N THR A 367 13.23 12.45 -18.17
CA THR A 367 13.56 13.20 -16.95
C THR A 367 13.21 14.68 -17.08
N ALA A 368 13.48 15.29 -18.24
CA ALA A 368 13.09 16.67 -18.53
C ALA A 368 11.56 16.83 -18.53
N THR A 369 10.83 15.87 -19.12
CA THR A 369 9.37 15.83 -19.11
C THR A 369 8.81 15.76 -17.69
N MET A 370 9.35 14.88 -16.85
CA MET A 370 8.96 14.75 -15.43
C MET A 370 9.24 16.04 -14.65
N LYS A 371 10.38 16.68 -14.89
CA LYS A 371 10.74 17.96 -14.27
C LYS A 371 9.77 19.07 -14.68
N GLN A 372 9.48 19.22 -15.97
CA GLN A 372 8.54 20.21 -16.49
C GLN A 372 7.12 19.98 -15.95
N ALA A 373 6.68 18.72 -15.89
CA ALA A 373 5.42 18.36 -15.23
C ALA A 373 5.43 18.78 -13.76
N ARG A 374 6.50 18.49 -13.02
CA ARG A 374 6.64 18.87 -11.62
C ARG A 374 6.51 20.37 -11.42
N GLU A 375 7.20 21.18 -12.21
CA GLU A 375 7.13 22.64 -12.16
C GLU A 375 5.71 23.16 -12.41
N THR A 376 4.99 22.59 -13.38
CA THR A 376 3.60 22.93 -13.65
C THR A 376 2.67 22.57 -12.50
N PHE A 377 2.84 21.36 -11.94
CA PHE A 377 2.06 20.89 -10.81
C PHE A 377 2.35 21.68 -9.53
N ASP A 378 3.57 22.17 -9.31
CA ASP A 378 3.91 23.02 -8.16
C ASP A 378 3.09 24.31 -8.16
N VAL A 379 2.90 24.93 -9.32
CA VAL A 379 2.03 26.12 -9.47
C VAL A 379 0.57 25.75 -9.19
N ALA A 380 0.08 24.65 -9.77
CA ALA A 380 -1.29 24.20 -9.59
C ALA A 380 -1.60 23.86 -8.12
N VAL A 381 -0.71 23.13 -7.45
CA VAL A 381 -0.81 22.77 -6.03
C VAL A 381 -0.81 24.01 -5.14
N LYS A 382 0.04 25.00 -5.42
CA LYS A 382 0.06 26.26 -4.68
C LYS A 382 -1.28 27.00 -4.77
N LEU A 383 -1.86 27.08 -5.97
CA LEU A 383 -3.17 27.70 -6.19
C LEU A 383 -4.31 26.93 -5.51
N ALA A 384 -4.28 25.59 -5.62
CA ALA A 384 -5.25 24.72 -4.94
C ALA A 384 -5.18 24.89 -3.41
N GLY A 385 -3.96 24.99 -2.85
CA GLY A 385 -3.74 25.24 -1.43
C GLY A 385 -4.29 26.59 -0.97
N GLN A 386 -4.03 27.66 -1.72
CA GLN A 386 -4.59 28.98 -1.45
C GLN A 386 -6.11 28.99 -1.45
N ASN A 387 -6.72 28.32 -2.43
CA ASN A 387 -8.18 28.20 -2.50
C ASN A 387 -8.76 27.34 -1.38
N ALA A 388 -8.09 26.25 -1.00
CA ALA A 388 -8.49 25.42 0.14
C ALA A 388 -8.45 26.19 1.46
N GLU A 389 -7.40 27.02 1.67
CA GLU A 389 -7.33 27.90 2.84
C GLU A 389 -8.42 28.96 2.84
N LEU A 390 -8.69 29.60 1.69
CA LEU A 390 -9.76 30.58 1.56
C LEU A 390 -11.11 29.95 1.88
N LYS A 391 -11.42 28.80 1.29
CA LYS A 391 -12.64 28.03 1.56
C LYS A 391 -12.76 27.68 3.04
N LYS A 392 -11.68 27.17 3.64
CA LYS A 392 -11.64 26.86 5.08
C LYS A 392 -11.93 28.09 5.95
N ARG A 393 -11.39 29.26 5.59
CA ARG A 393 -11.69 30.52 6.30
C ARG A 393 -13.14 30.95 6.13
N GLN A 394 -13.71 30.76 4.94
CA GLN A 394 -15.11 31.07 4.65
C GLN A 394 -16.09 30.16 5.39
N THR A 395 -15.76 28.86 5.51
CA THR A 395 -16.64 27.87 6.16
C THR A 395 -16.42 27.76 7.67
N ALA A 396 -15.29 28.21 8.20
CA ALA A 396 -14.92 28.02 9.60
C ALA A 396 -15.94 28.65 10.59
N VAL A 397 -16.49 29.81 10.28
CA VAL A 397 -17.46 30.47 11.16
C VAL A 397 -18.82 29.78 11.10
N PRO A 398 -19.43 29.55 9.92
CA PRO A 398 -20.65 28.76 9.82
C PRO A 398 -20.57 27.37 10.46
N GLU A 399 -19.47 26.63 10.21
CA GLU A 399 -19.27 25.28 10.78
C GLU A 399 -19.25 25.33 12.31
N ARG A 400 -18.52 26.27 12.92
CA ARG A 400 -18.48 26.42 14.37
C ARG A 400 -19.85 26.80 14.98
N LEU A 401 -20.65 27.57 14.25
CA LEU A 401 -22.02 27.86 14.67
C LEU A 401 -22.93 26.64 14.61
N THR A 402 -22.76 25.81 13.59
CA THR A 402 -23.47 24.54 13.48
C THR A 402 -23.07 23.60 14.61
N ASP A 403 -21.77 23.43 14.88
CA ASP A 403 -21.27 22.64 16.00
C ASP A 403 -21.84 23.14 17.34
N ALA A 404 -21.88 24.46 17.55
CA ALA A 404 -22.45 25.05 18.76
C ALA A 404 -23.95 24.76 18.89
N ALA A 405 -24.69 24.79 17.77
CA ALA A 405 -26.12 24.43 17.78
C ALA A 405 -26.32 22.95 18.14
N ASP A 406 -25.48 22.04 17.62
CA ASP A 406 -25.52 20.61 17.97
C ASP A 406 -25.23 20.39 19.46
N TYR A 407 -24.26 21.11 20.04
CA TYR A 407 -24.00 21.08 21.50
C TYR A 407 -25.17 21.59 22.32
N VAL A 408 -25.87 22.64 21.87
CA VAL A 408 -27.08 23.14 22.57
C VAL A 408 -28.22 22.10 22.52
N VAL A 409 -28.39 21.41 21.38
CA VAL A 409 -29.36 20.31 21.25
C VAL A 409 -29.02 19.16 22.20
N GLN A 410 -27.76 18.77 22.27
CA GLN A 410 -27.28 17.74 23.19
C GLN A 410 -27.53 18.18 24.65
N CYS A 411 -27.20 19.40 25.00
CA CYS A 411 -27.46 19.96 26.33
C CYS A 411 -28.95 19.93 26.70
N ALA A 412 -29.85 20.21 25.76
CA ALA A 412 -31.30 20.10 26.00
C ALA A 412 -31.74 18.67 26.32
N ASN A 413 -31.16 17.67 25.67
CA ASN A 413 -31.44 16.25 25.95
C ASN A 413 -30.91 15.84 27.34
N GLU A 414 -29.67 16.23 27.66
CA GLU A 414 -29.05 15.95 28.96
C GLU A 414 -29.77 16.68 30.11
N PHE A 415 -30.25 17.91 29.89
CA PHE A 415 -31.08 18.64 30.84
C PHE A 415 -32.37 17.89 31.19
N ALA A 416 -33.07 17.35 30.18
CA ALA A 416 -34.28 16.57 30.40
C ALA A 416 -34.00 15.33 31.27
N GLU A 417 -32.87 14.66 31.00
CA GLU A 417 -32.45 13.46 31.74
C GLU A 417 -32.03 13.80 33.19
N ALA A 418 -31.19 14.83 33.38
CA ALA A 418 -30.74 15.27 34.71
C ALA A 418 -31.90 15.71 35.58
N ARG A 419 -32.89 16.43 35.00
CA ARG A 419 -34.13 16.83 35.70
C ARG A 419 -34.98 15.62 36.11
N ALA A 420 -35.13 14.63 35.24
CA ALA A 420 -35.87 13.40 35.56
C ALA A 420 -35.24 12.62 36.73
N LYS A 421 -33.91 12.62 36.82
CA LYS A 421 -33.13 11.97 37.87
C LYS A 421 -32.92 12.82 39.13
N ARG A 422 -33.44 14.05 39.15
CA ARG A 422 -33.23 15.07 40.22
C ARG A 422 -31.76 15.33 40.53
N ALA A 423 -30.92 15.31 39.50
CA ALA A 423 -29.46 15.49 39.55
C ALA A 423 -28.99 16.80 38.89
N LEU A 424 -29.90 17.70 38.56
CA LEU A 424 -29.57 18.98 37.94
C LEU A 424 -29.04 19.95 39.02
N ASP A 425 -27.88 20.50 38.78
CA ASP A 425 -27.33 21.62 39.50
C ASP A 425 -27.86 22.94 38.86
N GLU A 426 -28.89 23.51 39.48
CA GLU A 426 -29.60 24.65 38.92
C GLU A 426 -28.73 25.91 38.91
N GLU A 427 -27.85 26.11 39.91
CA GLU A 427 -26.96 27.27 40.01
C GLU A 427 -25.87 27.22 38.94
N ALA A 428 -25.21 26.06 38.78
CA ALA A 428 -24.21 25.85 37.73
C ALA A 428 -24.83 25.96 36.33
N PHE A 429 -26.08 25.52 36.14
CA PHE A 429 -26.77 25.63 34.86
C PHE A 429 -27.08 27.10 34.51
N ASP A 430 -27.55 27.92 35.51
CA ASP A 430 -27.83 29.35 35.31
C ASP A 430 -26.55 30.09 34.97
N ASP A 431 -25.46 29.85 35.69
CA ASP A 431 -24.14 30.41 35.39
C ASP A 431 -23.66 30.10 33.97
N ALA A 432 -23.83 28.87 33.52
CA ALA A 432 -23.46 28.46 32.16
C ALA A 432 -24.30 29.19 31.09
N LEU A 433 -25.58 29.44 31.34
CA LEU A 433 -26.44 30.19 30.43
C LEU A 433 -26.01 31.69 30.35
N ILE A 434 -25.53 32.25 31.45
CA ILE A 434 -24.96 33.61 31.45
C ILE A 434 -23.74 33.71 30.55
N VAL A 435 -22.82 32.72 30.63
CA VAL A 435 -21.63 32.66 29.79
C VAL A 435 -22.00 32.49 28.31
N LEU A 436 -22.98 31.65 27.98
CA LEU A 436 -23.48 31.48 26.62
C LEU A 436 -24.09 32.79 26.09
N ARG A 437 -24.92 33.47 26.89
CA ARG A 437 -25.50 34.77 26.54
C ARG A 437 -24.42 35.78 26.19
N ASP A 438 -23.43 35.95 27.07
CA ASP A 438 -22.35 36.95 26.90
C ASP A 438 -21.53 36.64 25.61
N SER A 439 -21.35 35.37 25.29
CA SER A 439 -20.73 34.92 24.05
C SER A 439 -21.55 35.31 22.82
N LEU A 440 -22.88 35.09 22.87
CA LEU A 440 -23.79 35.47 21.79
C LEU A 440 -23.89 36.99 21.64
N GLU A 441 -23.86 37.79 22.75
CA GLU A 441 -23.79 39.25 22.68
C GLU A 441 -22.52 39.73 21.99
N SER A 442 -21.37 39.11 22.29
CA SER A 442 -20.10 39.43 21.63
C SER A 442 -20.17 39.16 20.13
N LEU A 443 -20.72 38.00 19.73
CA LEU A 443 -20.92 37.65 18.33
C LEU A 443 -21.89 38.63 17.66
N GLY A 444 -23.02 38.96 18.31
CA GLY A 444 -24.01 39.91 17.81
C GLY A 444 -23.42 41.30 17.55
N ARG A 445 -22.59 41.79 18.45
CA ARG A 445 -21.87 43.09 18.25
C ARG A 445 -20.96 43.09 17.02
N GLN A 446 -20.26 41.97 16.77
CA GLN A 446 -19.41 41.82 15.59
C GLN A 446 -20.24 41.68 14.30
N ALA A 447 -21.27 40.86 14.33
CA ALA A 447 -22.17 40.67 13.19
C ALA A 447 -22.91 41.94 12.79
N GLY A 448 -23.40 42.69 13.76
CA GLY A 448 -24.07 43.98 13.51
C GLY A 448 -23.20 45.06 12.87
N ARG A 449 -21.86 44.98 13.07
CA ARG A 449 -20.90 45.85 12.37
C ARG A 449 -20.57 45.34 10.95
N ALA A 450 -20.57 44.04 10.77
CA ALA A 450 -20.14 43.42 9.51
C ALA A 450 -21.24 43.34 8.45
N PHE A 451 -22.53 43.29 8.87
CA PHE A 451 -23.68 43.12 7.97
C PHE A 451 -24.58 44.38 7.99
N PRO A 452 -24.43 45.29 7.01
CA PRO A 452 -25.29 46.51 6.91
C PRO A 452 -26.77 46.15 6.65
N THR A 453 -27.02 45.06 5.92
CA THR A 453 -28.34 44.47 5.67
C THR A 453 -28.32 43.03 6.19
N PRO A 454 -28.69 42.80 7.45
CA PRO A 454 -28.66 41.49 8.05
C PRO A 454 -29.73 40.57 7.46
N GLY A 455 -29.37 39.32 7.14
CA GLY A 455 -30.32 38.25 6.85
C GLY A 455 -31.02 37.76 8.14
N ASP A 456 -32.01 36.89 8.01
CA ASP A 456 -32.91 36.43 9.08
C ASP A 456 -32.17 35.93 10.33
N GLY A 457 -31.11 35.10 10.14
CA GLY A 457 -30.34 34.58 11.27
C GLY A 457 -29.56 35.66 12.05
N VAL A 458 -28.95 36.61 11.35
CA VAL A 458 -28.25 37.76 12.00
C VAL A 458 -29.25 38.71 12.64
N ALA A 459 -30.38 38.95 11.99
CA ALA A 459 -31.45 39.76 12.54
C ALA A 459 -32.00 39.17 13.85
N TRP A 460 -32.26 37.86 13.86
CA TRP A 460 -32.66 37.13 15.05
C TRP A 460 -31.62 37.24 16.17
N LEU A 461 -30.35 37.08 15.90
CA LEU A 461 -29.28 37.19 16.89
C LEU A 461 -29.23 38.61 17.49
N LEU A 462 -29.30 39.62 16.64
CA LEU A 462 -29.29 41.02 17.07
C LEU A 462 -30.51 41.37 17.95
N ASP A 463 -31.66 40.80 17.67
CA ASP A 463 -32.91 40.99 18.45
C ASP A 463 -32.84 40.26 19.78
N ALA A 464 -32.39 38.99 19.77
CA ALA A 464 -32.22 38.18 20.97
C ALA A 464 -31.26 38.78 22.00
N VAL A 465 -30.19 39.43 21.55
CA VAL A 465 -29.21 40.08 22.44
C VAL A 465 -29.54 41.53 22.80
N ARG A 466 -30.56 42.16 22.16
CA ARG A 466 -31.08 43.50 22.48
C ARG A 466 -32.27 43.48 23.45
N SER A 467 -32.95 42.35 23.54
CA SER A 467 -34.12 42.18 24.41
C SER A 467 -33.68 42.12 25.87
N ARG A 468 -33.43 43.28 26.47
CA ARG A 468 -33.35 43.52 27.92
C ARG A 468 -34.58 44.21 28.40
#